data_9b1a3cc09507b2d31fa3c37256741bd7
#
_entry.id   9b1a3cc09507b2d31fa3c37256741bd7
#
_cell.length_a   1.000
_cell.length_b   1.000
_cell.length_c   1.000
_cell.angle_alpha   90.00
_cell.angle_beta   90.00
_cell.angle_gamma   90.00
#
_symmetry.space_group_name_H-M   'P 1'
#
loop_
_entity.id
_entity.type
_entity.pdbx_description
1 polymer ?
#
loop_
_entity_poly.entity_id
_entity_poly.type
_entity_poly.pdbx_seq_one_letter_code
_entity_poly.pdbx_strand_id
1 'polypeptide(L)'
;MTQDPARHPSIGEEPATPAGLPTRLKVMTILGTRPEIIRLSRVMAALDRYCEHLILHTGQNYDFELNEIFFHDLSIRPPDHHLGVAASTVGQQIGNILIQSEQVLLRERPDAVLILGDTNSALAAIVAKRLRIPIYHMEAGNRCFDLNVPEETNRRI
;
A
#
# COMPACT_ATOMS: atom_id res chain seq x y z
N MET A 1 31.53 33.96 -24.07
CA MET A 1 31.12 33.40 -22.78
C MET A 1 29.87 32.56 -23.07
N THR A 2 30.05 31.31 -23.35
CA THR A 2 29.01 30.34 -23.66
C THR A 2 28.67 29.55 -22.38
N GLN A 3 27.45 29.69 -21.88
CA GLN A 3 26.94 28.90 -20.74
C GLN A 3 26.62 27.49 -21.20
N ASP A 4 27.17 26.51 -20.49
CA ASP A 4 26.95 25.09 -20.68
C ASP A 4 25.56 24.72 -20.11
N PRO A 5 24.67 24.01 -20.88
CA PRO A 5 23.35 23.61 -20.37
C PRO A 5 23.51 22.48 -19.38
N ALA A 6 22.82 22.62 -18.25
CA ALA A 6 22.74 21.74 -17.11
C ALA A 6 22.66 20.23 -17.47
N ARG A 7 23.64 19.46 -17.04
CA ARG A 7 23.58 17.98 -17.04
C ARG A 7 22.44 17.52 -16.14
N HIS A 8 21.44 16.88 -16.72
CA HIS A 8 20.53 16.05 -15.98
C HIS A 8 21.31 14.85 -15.39
N PRO A 9 21.11 14.51 -14.10
CA PRO A 9 21.73 13.31 -13.55
C PRO A 9 21.22 12.08 -14.27
N SER A 10 22.13 11.23 -14.70
CA SER A 10 21.82 9.94 -15.33
C SER A 10 21.07 9.05 -14.37
N ILE A 11 19.94 8.49 -14.83
CA ILE A 11 19.15 7.48 -14.14
C ILE A 11 20.03 6.22 -14.06
N GLY A 12 20.77 6.04 -12.97
CA GLY A 12 21.65 4.87 -12.85
C GLY A 12 22.56 4.80 -11.63
N GLU A 13 22.72 5.88 -10.87
CA GLU A 13 23.51 5.81 -9.64
C GLU A 13 22.60 5.42 -8.46
N GLU A 14 22.86 4.25 -7.87
CA GLU A 14 22.25 3.85 -6.59
C GLU A 14 22.64 4.90 -5.53
N PRO A 15 21.67 5.47 -4.80
CA PRO A 15 22.01 6.36 -3.69
C PRO A 15 22.81 5.57 -2.64
N ALA A 16 24.01 6.05 -2.32
CA ALA A 16 24.84 5.46 -1.27
C ALA A 16 24.07 5.43 0.05
N THR A 17 23.91 4.24 0.63
CA THR A 17 23.23 4.05 1.92
C THR A 17 24.04 4.73 3.02
N PRO A 18 23.48 5.66 3.81
CA PRO A 18 24.18 6.26 4.94
C PRO A 18 24.59 5.17 5.95
N ALA A 19 25.81 5.21 6.43
CA ALA A 19 26.34 4.27 7.41
C ALA A 19 25.49 4.28 8.68
N GLY A 20 24.84 3.14 9.02
CA GLY A 20 24.07 2.96 10.26
C GLY A 20 22.55 2.76 10.09
N LEU A 21 22.01 2.91 8.87
CA LEU A 21 20.63 2.49 8.60
C LEU A 21 20.59 1.00 8.19
N PRO A 22 19.49 0.27 8.49
CA PRO A 22 19.31 -1.07 7.95
C PRO A 22 19.47 -1.01 6.42
N THR A 23 20.12 -2.00 5.84
CA THR A 23 20.49 -2.03 4.42
C THR A 23 19.27 -1.89 3.48
N ARG A 24 18.08 -2.20 3.94
CA ARG A 24 16.79 -1.96 3.27
C ARG A 24 15.68 -1.73 4.29
N LEU A 25 14.80 -0.74 4.04
CA LEU A 25 13.58 -0.54 4.81
C LEU A 25 12.58 -1.64 4.49
N LYS A 26 11.90 -2.17 5.52
CA LYS A 26 10.78 -3.10 5.36
C LYS A 26 9.49 -2.31 5.17
N VAL A 27 8.92 -2.35 3.97
CA VAL A 27 7.72 -1.58 3.62
C VAL A 27 6.58 -2.53 3.29
N MET A 28 5.41 -2.33 3.90
CA MET A 28 4.22 -3.10 3.60
C MET A 28 3.22 -2.27 2.80
N THR A 29 2.88 -2.70 1.58
CA THR A 29 1.77 -2.14 0.80
C THR A 29 0.49 -2.86 1.17
N ILE A 30 -0.55 -2.12 1.58
CA ILE A 30 -1.88 -2.68 1.89
C ILE A 30 -2.84 -2.24 0.79
N LEU A 31 -3.51 -3.21 0.17
CA LEU A 31 -4.46 -3.01 -0.92
C LEU A 31 -5.55 -4.10 -0.89
N GLY A 32 -6.62 -3.95 -1.65
CA GLY A 32 -7.70 -4.94 -1.66
C GLY A 32 -8.62 -4.87 -2.86
N THR A 33 -8.35 -3.96 -3.81
CA THR A 33 -9.17 -3.77 -5.00
C THR A 33 -8.33 -3.69 -6.26
N ARG A 34 -8.95 -4.00 -7.42
CA ARG A 34 -8.29 -3.93 -8.74
C ARG A 34 -7.73 -2.55 -9.06
N PRO A 35 -8.47 -1.44 -8.85
CA PRO A 35 -7.92 -0.11 -9.09
C PRO A 35 -6.64 0.17 -8.30
N GLU A 36 -6.55 -0.29 -7.05
CA GLU A 36 -5.35 -0.17 -6.23
C GLU A 36 -4.18 -0.98 -6.82
N ILE A 37 -4.42 -2.23 -7.24
CA ILE A 37 -3.41 -3.08 -7.87
C ILE A 37 -2.84 -2.40 -9.12
N ILE A 38 -3.73 -1.93 -10.02
CA ILE A 38 -3.34 -1.28 -11.27
C ILE A 38 -2.51 -0.02 -11.00
N ARG A 39 -3.01 0.85 -10.12
CA ARG A 39 -2.39 2.16 -9.84
C ARG A 39 -1.08 2.05 -9.07
N LEU A 40 -0.96 1.06 -8.19
CA LEU A 40 0.25 0.82 -7.41
C LEU A 40 1.28 -0.06 -8.14
N SER A 41 0.96 -0.64 -9.31
CA SER A 41 1.81 -1.60 -10.01
C SER A 41 3.27 -1.14 -10.15
N ARG A 42 3.48 0.09 -10.61
CA ARG A 42 4.83 0.66 -10.80
C ARG A 42 5.51 1.03 -9.49
N VAL A 43 4.72 1.43 -8.49
CA VAL A 43 5.22 1.75 -7.14
C VAL A 43 5.68 0.46 -6.45
N MET A 44 4.87 -0.61 -6.51
CA MET A 44 5.23 -1.92 -5.96
C MET A 44 6.50 -2.48 -6.61
N ALA A 45 6.62 -2.38 -7.95
CA ALA A 45 7.84 -2.78 -8.65
C ALA A 45 9.08 -2.00 -8.19
N ALA A 46 8.95 -0.71 -7.89
CA ALA A 46 10.03 0.09 -7.31
C ALA A 46 10.34 -0.33 -5.87
N LEU A 47 9.32 -0.57 -5.04
CA LEU A 47 9.52 -1.06 -3.67
C LEU A 47 10.20 -2.42 -3.64
N ASP A 48 9.83 -3.36 -4.52
CA ASP A 48 10.49 -4.67 -4.65
C ASP A 48 11.99 -4.53 -4.97
N ARG A 49 12.35 -3.49 -5.73
CA ARG A 49 13.75 -3.24 -6.09
C ARG A 49 14.56 -2.61 -4.95
N TYR A 50 13.98 -1.67 -4.20
CA TYR A 50 14.72 -0.81 -3.26
C TYR A 50 14.46 -1.11 -1.78
N CYS A 51 13.40 -1.85 -1.45
CA CYS A 51 12.98 -2.15 -0.08
C CYS A 51 12.87 -3.67 0.14
N GLU A 52 12.80 -4.09 1.40
CA GLU A 52 12.19 -5.37 1.80
C GLU A 52 10.68 -5.16 1.72
N HIS A 53 10.08 -5.47 0.56
CA HIS A 53 8.70 -5.14 0.27
C HIS A 53 7.77 -6.31 0.58
N LEU A 54 6.68 -6.04 1.32
CA LEU A 54 5.58 -6.96 1.59
C LEU A 54 4.30 -6.42 0.97
N ILE A 55 3.48 -7.31 0.41
CA ILE A 55 2.15 -6.99 -0.13
C ILE A 55 1.11 -7.69 0.73
N LEU A 56 0.23 -6.91 1.37
CA LEU A 56 -0.93 -7.38 2.11
C LEU A 56 -2.20 -7.09 1.30
N HIS A 57 -2.83 -8.14 0.79
CA HIS A 57 -4.10 -8.04 0.07
C HIS A 57 -5.26 -8.34 1.03
N THR A 58 -6.18 -7.40 1.22
CA THR A 58 -7.30 -7.55 2.16
C THR A 58 -8.37 -8.51 1.65
N GLY A 59 -8.54 -8.66 0.34
CA GLY A 59 -9.53 -9.58 -0.23
C GLY A 59 -10.96 -9.13 0.01
N GLN A 60 -11.26 -7.86 -0.21
CA GLN A 60 -12.60 -7.29 0.00
C GLN A 60 -13.67 -7.87 -0.95
N ASN A 61 -13.27 -8.33 -2.13
CA ASN A 61 -14.15 -8.88 -3.15
C ASN A 61 -14.03 -10.40 -3.19
N TYR A 62 -15.15 -11.08 -3.48
CA TYR A 62 -15.22 -12.53 -3.59
C TYR A 62 -14.45 -13.11 -4.79
N ASP A 63 -14.14 -12.29 -5.80
CA ASP A 63 -13.50 -12.72 -7.04
C ASP A 63 -11.96 -12.72 -6.93
N PHE A 64 -11.42 -13.61 -6.12
CA PHE A 64 -9.97 -13.76 -5.96
C PHE A 64 -9.29 -14.11 -7.30
N GLU A 65 -9.84 -15.03 -8.07
CA GLU A 65 -9.30 -15.46 -9.36
C GLU A 65 -9.16 -14.30 -10.36
N LEU A 66 -10.10 -13.35 -10.35
CA LEU A 66 -10.01 -12.17 -11.18
C LEU A 66 -8.88 -11.21 -10.75
N ASN A 67 -8.49 -11.23 -9.48
CA ASN A 67 -7.37 -10.41 -9.01
C ASN A 67 -6.02 -11.02 -9.43
N GLU A 68 -5.87 -12.34 -9.45
CA GLU A 68 -4.65 -13.03 -9.88
C GLU A 68 -4.25 -12.67 -11.31
N ILE A 69 -5.23 -12.52 -12.22
CA ILE A 69 -4.99 -12.10 -13.60
C ILE A 69 -4.28 -10.76 -13.64
N PHE A 70 -4.69 -9.79 -12.80
CA PHE A 70 -4.04 -8.47 -12.77
C PHE A 70 -2.61 -8.51 -12.23
N PHE A 71 -2.32 -9.33 -11.24
CA PHE A 71 -0.95 -9.52 -10.76
C PHE A 71 -0.05 -10.08 -11.87
N HIS A 72 -0.55 -11.07 -12.60
CA HIS A 72 0.17 -11.67 -13.73
C HIS A 72 0.38 -10.66 -14.87
N ASP A 73 -0.69 -10.03 -15.36
CA ASP A 73 -0.64 -9.13 -16.53
C ASP A 73 0.19 -7.88 -16.29
N LEU A 74 0.22 -7.40 -15.05
CA LEU A 74 1.02 -6.24 -14.64
C LEU A 74 2.44 -6.63 -14.19
N SER A 75 2.80 -7.92 -14.29
CA SER A 75 4.10 -8.45 -13.82
C SER A 75 4.39 -8.08 -12.36
N ILE A 76 3.37 -8.15 -11.51
CA ILE A 76 3.48 -7.96 -10.06
C ILE A 76 3.51 -9.35 -9.43
N ARG A 77 4.39 -9.56 -8.44
CA ARG A 77 4.44 -10.82 -7.71
C ARG A 77 3.15 -11.01 -6.86
N PRO A 78 2.79 -12.25 -6.54
CA PRO A 78 1.66 -12.51 -5.65
C PRO A 78 1.81 -11.82 -4.28
N PRO A 79 0.69 -11.49 -3.60
CA PRO A 79 0.72 -10.97 -2.24
C PRO A 79 1.39 -11.95 -1.26
N ASP A 80 2.16 -11.41 -0.31
CA ASP A 80 2.75 -12.19 0.79
C ASP A 80 1.69 -12.63 1.79
N HIS A 81 0.66 -11.79 1.95
CA HIS A 81 -0.47 -12.04 2.85
C HIS A 81 -1.80 -11.75 2.15
N HIS A 82 -2.75 -12.68 2.30
CA HIS A 82 -4.11 -12.52 1.84
C HIS A 82 -5.08 -12.74 3.00
N LEU A 83 -5.89 -11.71 3.34
CA LEU A 83 -6.75 -11.76 4.53
C LEU A 83 -8.12 -12.42 4.26
N GLY A 84 -8.66 -12.26 3.05
CA GLY A 84 -9.98 -12.80 2.72
C GLY A 84 -11.11 -12.21 3.58
N VAL A 85 -11.12 -10.88 3.72
CA VAL A 85 -12.05 -10.17 4.62
C VAL A 85 -13.47 -10.01 4.07
N ALA A 86 -13.77 -10.55 2.90
CA ALA A 86 -15.12 -10.52 2.34
C ALA A 86 -16.13 -11.04 3.38
N ALA A 87 -17.22 -10.31 3.60
CA ALA A 87 -18.20 -10.59 4.62
C ALA A 87 -19.61 -10.16 4.17
N SER A 88 -20.63 -10.68 4.83
CA SER A 88 -22.03 -10.39 4.50
C SER A 88 -22.47 -8.98 4.86
N THR A 89 -21.75 -8.31 5.77
CA THR A 89 -22.01 -6.93 6.18
C THR A 89 -20.74 -6.07 6.13
N VAL A 90 -20.91 -4.77 5.88
CA VAL A 90 -19.80 -3.80 5.87
C VAL A 90 -19.10 -3.76 7.22
N GLY A 91 -19.85 -3.81 8.32
CA GLY A 91 -19.28 -3.81 9.67
C GLY A 91 -18.37 -5.00 9.94
N GLN A 92 -18.78 -6.21 9.51
CA GLN A 92 -17.93 -7.40 9.62
C GLN A 92 -16.68 -7.26 8.73
N GLN A 93 -16.83 -6.78 7.50
CA GLN A 93 -15.70 -6.58 6.60
C GLN A 93 -14.67 -5.63 7.21
N ILE A 94 -15.12 -4.47 7.69
CA ILE A 94 -14.23 -3.48 8.35
C ILE A 94 -13.59 -4.09 9.60
N GLY A 95 -14.38 -4.75 10.45
CA GLY A 95 -13.87 -5.43 11.64
C GLY A 95 -12.78 -6.46 11.30
N ASN A 96 -13.00 -7.27 10.28
CA ASN A 96 -12.02 -8.25 9.79
C ASN A 96 -10.74 -7.58 9.27
N ILE A 97 -10.87 -6.46 8.53
CA ILE A 97 -9.71 -5.68 8.07
C ILE A 97 -8.86 -5.25 9.27
N LEU A 98 -9.48 -4.63 10.28
CA LEU A 98 -8.76 -4.14 11.45
C LEU A 98 -8.07 -5.28 12.22
N ILE A 99 -8.81 -6.33 12.57
CA ILE A 99 -8.31 -7.46 13.36
C ILE A 99 -7.16 -8.18 12.64
N GLN A 100 -7.37 -8.54 11.38
CA GLN A 100 -6.39 -9.34 10.65
C GLN A 100 -5.17 -8.53 10.22
N SER A 101 -5.36 -7.24 9.85
CA SER A 101 -4.23 -6.35 9.57
C SER A 101 -3.35 -6.14 10.80
N GLU A 102 -3.95 -5.97 11.99
CA GLU A 102 -3.19 -5.85 13.24
C GLU A 102 -2.30 -7.07 13.47
N GLN A 103 -2.84 -8.27 13.29
CA GLN A 103 -2.09 -9.52 13.46
C GLN A 103 -0.90 -9.61 12.52
N VAL A 104 -1.08 -9.22 11.25
CA VAL A 104 0.01 -9.22 10.26
C VAL A 104 1.04 -8.14 10.61
N LEU A 105 0.62 -6.93 10.94
CA LEU A 105 1.51 -5.82 11.29
C LEU A 105 2.35 -6.12 12.53
N LEU A 106 1.77 -6.77 13.55
CA LEU A 106 2.49 -7.19 14.76
C LEU A 106 3.53 -8.27 14.46
N ARG A 107 3.24 -9.19 13.54
CA ARG A 107 4.15 -10.27 13.15
C ARG A 107 5.29 -9.73 12.28
N GLU A 108 4.96 -8.98 11.24
CA GLU A 108 5.91 -8.53 10.23
C GLU A 108 6.73 -7.31 10.68
N ARG A 109 6.18 -6.45 11.54
CA ARG A 109 6.82 -5.24 12.07
C ARG A 109 7.46 -4.38 10.97
N PRO A 110 6.71 -3.95 9.94
CA PRO A 110 7.28 -3.13 8.89
C PRO A 110 7.71 -1.76 9.43
N ASP A 111 8.75 -1.19 8.82
CA ASP A 111 9.21 0.17 9.12
C ASP A 111 8.23 1.23 8.60
N ALA A 112 7.43 0.89 7.58
CA ALA A 112 6.43 1.77 7.02
C ALA A 112 5.29 0.99 6.34
N VAL A 113 4.12 1.62 6.26
CA VAL A 113 2.96 1.15 5.52
C VAL A 113 2.65 2.11 4.38
N LEU A 114 2.40 1.58 3.18
CA LEU A 114 1.88 2.31 2.03
C LEU A 114 0.43 1.91 1.77
N ILE A 115 -0.44 2.91 1.63
CA ILE A 115 -1.83 2.74 1.21
C ILE A 115 -2.18 3.71 0.10
N LEU A 116 -3.21 3.39 -0.68
CA LEU A 116 -3.70 4.24 -1.76
C LEU A 116 -5.20 4.48 -1.63
N GLY A 117 -5.61 5.75 -1.74
CA GLY A 117 -7.02 6.12 -1.91
C GLY A 117 -7.85 5.89 -0.65
N ASP A 118 -9.03 5.29 -0.85
CA ASP A 118 -10.16 5.45 0.08
C ASP A 118 -11.02 4.19 0.22
N THR A 119 -10.56 3.08 -0.28
CA THR A 119 -11.25 1.81 -0.10
C THR A 119 -11.23 1.39 1.37
N ASN A 120 -12.04 0.40 1.75
CA ASN A 120 -12.01 -0.10 3.13
C ASN A 120 -10.64 -0.64 3.55
N SER A 121 -9.78 -1.06 2.61
CA SER A 121 -8.39 -1.47 2.91
C SER A 121 -7.60 -0.36 3.60
N ALA A 122 -7.87 0.91 3.26
CA ALA A 122 -7.20 2.06 3.87
C ALA A 122 -7.47 2.17 5.39
N LEU A 123 -8.55 1.59 5.89
CA LEU A 123 -8.86 1.57 7.32
C LEU A 123 -7.84 0.78 8.16
N ALA A 124 -7.01 -0.07 7.54
CA ALA A 124 -5.86 -0.68 8.21
C ALA A 124 -4.88 0.38 8.75
N ALA A 125 -4.92 1.61 8.24
CA ALA A 125 -4.17 2.75 8.76
C ALA A 125 -4.46 3.02 10.24
N ILE A 126 -5.69 2.76 10.71
CA ILE A 126 -6.07 2.95 12.12
C ILE A 126 -5.18 2.12 13.03
N VAL A 127 -5.01 0.83 12.75
CA VAL A 127 -4.17 -0.07 13.54
C VAL A 127 -2.69 0.20 13.33
N ALA A 128 -2.25 0.47 12.11
CA ALA A 128 -0.86 0.85 11.82
C ALA A 128 -0.46 2.09 12.63
N LYS A 129 -1.33 3.12 12.68
CA LYS A 129 -1.09 4.33 13.47
C LYS A 129 -1.00 4.05 14.96
N ARG A 130 -1.86 3.18 15.49
CA ARG A 130 -1.82 2.79 16.91
C ARG A 130 -0.56 1.99 17.27
N LEU A 131 -0.06 1.21 16.33
CA LEU A 131 1.22 0.50 16.45
C LEU A 131 2.44 1.42 16.22
N ARG A 132 2.23 2.70 15.97
CA ARG A 132 3.26 3.72 15.71
C ARG A 132 4.08 3.43 14.43
N ILE A 133 3.50 2.73 13.48
CA ILE A 133 4.11 2.48 12.18
C ILE A 133 3.86 3.71 11.29
N PRO A 134 4.88 4.32 10.68
CA PRO A 134 4.73 5.40 9.70
C PRO A 134 3.83 4.98 8.54
N ILE A 135 2.91 5.87 8.12
CA ILE A 135 1.96 5.61 7.05
C ILE A 135 2.19 6.61 5.93
N TYR A 136 2.36 6.10 4.72
CA TYR A 136 2.39 6.86 3.48
C TYR A 136 1.08 6.63 2.75
N HIS A 137 0.22 7.64 2.74
CA HIS A 137 -1.11 7.54 2.16
C HIS A 137 -1.16 8.33 0.85
N MET A 138 -1.09 7.63 -0.27
CA MET A 138 -1.23 8.22 -1.60
C MET A 138 -2.70 8.63 -1.83
N GLU A 139 -2.89 9.81 -2.42
CA GLU A 139 -4.21 10.41 -2.70
C GLU A 139 -5.03 10.79 -1.45
N ALA A 140 -4.41 10.85 -0.29
CA ALA A 140 -5.07 11.26 0.95
C ALA A 140 -5.74 12.64 0.88
N GLY A 141 -5.27 13.51 -0.01
CA GLY A 141 -5.81 14.87 -0.21
C GLY A 141 -7.03 14.97 -1.11
N ASN A 142 -7.38 13.91 -1.84
CA ASN A 142 -8.56 13.92 -2.70
C ASN A 142 -9.84 14.06 -1.87
N ARG A 143 -10.79 14.87 -2.36
CA ARG A 143 -12.08 15.13 -1.69
C ARG A 143 -13.20 15.18 -2.71
N CYS A 144 -14.35 14.58 -2.38
CA CYS A 144 -15.60 14.78 -3.13
C CYS A 144 -16.56 15.75 -2.44
N PHE A 145 -16.26 16.12 -1.19
CA PHE A 145 -17.06 17.06 -0.35
C PHE A 145 -18.50 16.60 -0.05
N ASP A 146 -18.79 15.31 -0.25
CA ASP A 146 -20.06 14.68 0.10
C ASP A 146 -19.81 13.57 1.14
N LEU A 147 -20.23 13.81 2.38
CA LEU A 147 -20.07 12.87 3.49
C LEU A 147 -20.99 11.64 3.40
N ASN A 148 -21.94 11.62 2.48
CA ASN A 148 -22.76 10.43 2.22
C ASN A 148 -21.99 9.37 1.39
N VAL A 149 -20.85 9.76 0.81
CA VAL A 149 -19.98 8.86 0.07
C VAL A 149 -19.01 8.17 1.05
N PRO A 150 -19.05 6.83 1.18
CA PRO A 150 -18.21 6.11 2.14
C PRO A 150 -16.72 6.39 1.99
N GLU A 151 -16.25 6.57 0.76
CA GLU A 151 -14.88 6.87 0.42
C GLU A 151 -14.40 8.20 0.99
N GLU A 152 -15.29 9.21 1.05
CA GLU A 152 -14.96 10.50 1.68
C GLU A 152 -14.73 10.32 3.18
N THR A 153 -15.52 9.47 3.84
CA THR A 153 -15.33 9.13 5.26
C THR A 153 -14.00 8.42 5.47
N ASN A 154 -13.69 7.40 4.65
CA ASN A 154 -12.44 6.65 4.75
C ASN A 154 -11.19 7.52 4.60
N ARG A 155 -11.23 8.56 3.76
CA ARG A 155 -10.10 9.51 3.60
C ARG A 155 -9.91 10.45 4.77
N ARG A 156 -10.93 10.66 5.58
CA ARG A 156 -10.89 11.61 6.73
C ARG A 156 -10.46 10.95 8.03
N ILE A 157 -10.50 9.63 8.09
CA ILE A 157 -10.02 8.84 9.23
C ILE A 157 -8.50 8.77 9.22
#